data_6671abe1e6763276ce4c01504526284d
#
_entry.id   6671abe1e6763276ce4c01504526284d
#
_cell.length_a   1.000
_cell.length_b   1.000
_cell.length_c   1.000
_cell.angle_alpha   90.00
_cell.angle_beta   90.00
_cell.angle_gamma   90.00
#
_symmetry.space_group_name_H-M   'P 1'
#
loop_
_entity.id
_entity.type
_entity.pdbx_description
1 polymer ?
#
loop_
_entity_poly.entity_id
_entity_poly.type
_entity_poly.pdbx_seq_one_letter_code
_entity_poly.pdbx_strand_id
1 'polypeptide(L)'
;MTQRAVAPIKQEVGRWSAGVAFAPAGALRYSLFCPPGLQTGERLPMIVMLHGCRQDAKGFAASTRMNQIAARERFFVLYPQQDRLANPRGCWNWFDIKSGRAYGEAALVMAAVAQACLLNPVDRESLAIAGLSAGASMAALLATRYPARFKAVAMHSGVPAGTAYSALTALQAMRGDRATSPLHGNSMSSASWPPLLVIHGLVDTVVDVRNGRAAAQVWAAAAGARATAPRNVQRGKRYPMQVTDFKQRGRTVATLAEVEGLGHAWSGGVATAPFGDAQGPDASRMVWGFAAKQFRK
;
A
#
# COMPACT_ATOMS: atom_id res chain seq x y z
N MET A 1 53.51 13.98 -3.10
CA MET A 1 52.05 14.24 -3.26
C MET A 1 51.30 13.11 -2.55
N THR A 2 50.85 13.35 -1.32
CA THR A 2 50.17 12.35 -0.48
C THR A 2 48.68 12.38 -0.79
N GLN A 3 48.18 11.33 -1.44
CA GLN A 3 46.74 11.13 -1.59
C GLN A 3 46.10 10.95 -0.20
N ARG A 4 45.27 11.91 0.21
CA ARG A 4 44.36 11.73 1.37
C ARG A 4 43.32 10.68 0.98
N ALA A 5 43.38 9.53 1.66
CA ALA A 5 42.29 8.52 1.60
C ALA A 5 41.00 9.16 2.13
N VAL A 6 40.00 9.28 1.28
CA VAL A 6 38.66 9.68 1.67
C VAL A 6 38.08 8.50 2.47
N ALA A 7 37.87 8.70 3.76
CA ALA A 7 37.21 7.70 4.59
C ALA A 7 35.82 7.35 4.00
N PRO A 8 35.42 6.05 3.98
CA PRO A 8 34.10 5.70 3.50
C PRO A 8 33.05 6.36 4.40
N ILE A 9 32.18 7.16 3.78
CA ILE A 9 31.01 7.73 4.45
C ILE A 9 30.19 6.55 4.95
N LYS A 10 30.18 6.32 6.26
CA LYS A 10 29.24 5.37 6.90
C LYS A 10 27.84 5.83 6.52
N GLN A 11 27.16 5.07 5.65
CA GLN A 11 25.76 5.31 5.36
C GLN A 11 25.00 5.21 6.69
N GLU A 12 24.47 6.34 7.19
CA GLU A 12 23.64 6.32 8.38
C GLU A 12 22.48 5.39 8.14
N VAL A 13 22.37 4.36 8.93
CA VAL A 13 21.24 3.41 8.92
C VAL A 13 20.07 4.15 9.58
N GLY A 14 18.93 4.26 8.88
CA GLY A 14 17.73 4.89 9.47
C GLY A 14 17.33 4.23 10.79
N ARG A 15 16.56 4.95 11.61
CA ARG A 15 16.16 4.53 12.95
C ARG A 15 14.81 3.83 12.94
N TRP A 16 14.65 2.82 13.79
CA TRP A 16 13.37 2.20 14.09
C TRP A 16 12.84 2.70 15.44
N SER A 17 11.55 2.99 15.47
CA SER A 17 10.78 3.12 16.72
C SER A 17 9.55 2.21 16.65
N ALA A 18 8.96 1.94 17.81
CA ALA A 18 7.74 1.16 17.94
C ALA A 18 6.76 1.92 18.83
N GLY A 19 5.47 1.71 18.60
CA GLY A 19 4.42 2.31 19.40
C GLY A 19 3.19 1.43 19.45
N VAL A 20 2.24 1.86 20.27
CA VAL A 20 0.90 1.28 20.37
C VAL A 20 -0.09 2.43 20.24
N ALA A 21 -0.98 2.34 19.28
CA ALA A 21 -2.07 3.28 19.09
C ALA A 21 -3.36 2.71 19.65
N PHE A 22 -4.23 3.57 20.17
CA PHE A 22 -5.50 3.20 20.77
C PHE A 22 -6.67 3.86 20.04
N ALA A 23 -7.76 3.10 19.89
CA ALA A 23 -9.06 3.57 19.41
C ALA A 23 -10.16 2.79 20.14
N PRO A 24 -11.43 3.12 19.99
CA PRO A 24 -12.52 2.37 20.64
C PRO A 24 -12.53 0.88 20.29
N ALA A 25 -11.95 0.48 19.14
CA ALA A 25 -11.84 -0.91 18.74
C ALA A 25 -10.69 -1.67 19.43
N GLY A 26 -9.89 -1.03 20.30
CA GLY A 26 -8.79 -1.65 21.03
C GLY A 26 -7.44 -0.95 20.81
N ALA A 27 -6.38 -1.75 20.68
CA ALA A 27 -5.00 -1.29 20.53
C ALA A 27 -4.35 -1.90 19.27
N LEU A 28 -3.47 -1.14 18.63
CA LEU A 28 -2.71 -1.59 17.47
C LEU A 28 -1.22 -1.26 17.65
N ARG A 29 -0.38 -2.28 17.61
CA ARG A 29 1.07 -2.10 17.59
C ARG A 29 1.50 -1.61 16.21
N TYR A 30 2.54 -0.80 16.16
CA TYR A 30 3.18 -0.42 14.92
C TYR A 30 4.69 -0.27 15.08
N SER A 31 5.40 -0.36 13.96
CA SER A 31 6.80 0.03 13.83
C SER A 31 6.91 1.21 12.87
N LEU A 32 7.79 2.15 13.17
CA LEU A 32 8.05 3.31 12.34
C LEU A 32 9.54 3.34 11.96
N PHE A 33 9.82 3.40 10.68
CA PHE A 33 11.14 3.68 10.15
C PHE A 33 11.28 5.17 9.88
N CYS A 34 12.31 5.78 10.48
CA CYS A 34 12.73 7.15 10.25
C CYS A 34 13.96 7.13 9.32
N PRO A 35 13.96 7.85 8.20
CA PRO A 35 15.12 7.91 7.32
C PRO A 35 16.30 8.61 8.01
N PRO A 36 17.55 8.35 7.55
CA PRO A 36 18.73 9.03 8.09
C PRO A 36 18.78 10.51 7.69
N GLY A 37 19.57 11.29 8.41
CA GLY A 37 19.89 12.67 8.06
C GLY A 37 18.71 13.65 8.17
N LEU A 38 17.78 13.41 9.09
CA LEU A 38 16.65 14.31 9.34
C LEU A 38 17.17 15.65 9.89
N GLN A 39 16.77 16.75 9.25
CA GLN A 39 17.19 18.10 9.63
C GLN A 39 16.24 18.70 10.66
N THR A 40 16.73 19.62 11.48
CA THR A 40 15.90 20.37 12.44
C THR A 40 14.85 21.20 11.69
N GLY A 41 13.59 21.08 12.10
CA GLY A 41 12.46 21.80 11.47
C GLY A 41 11.95 21.18 10.17
N GLU A 42 12.63 20.16 9.62
CA GLU A 42 12.19 19.47 8.41
C GLU A 42 10.99 18.57 8.70
N ARG A 43 10.02 18.53 7.77
CA ARG A 43 8.92 17.57 7.76
C ARG A 43 9.00 16.73 6.51
N LEU A 44 8.87 15.41 6.66
CA LEU A 44 9.00 14.44 5.57
C LEU A 44 7.70 13.71 5.31
N PRO A 45 7.44 13.30 4.06
CA PRO A 45 6.32 12.44 3.72
C PRO A 45 6.33 11.13 4.50
N MET A 46 5.16 10.46 4.56
CA MET A 46 5.06 9.12 5.15
C MET A 46 4.26 8.18 4.25
N ILE A 47 4.75 6.94 4.12
CA ILE A 47 4.02 5.84 3.53
C ILE A 47 3.63 4.85 4.62
N VAL A 48 2.33 4.51 4.70
CA VAL A 48 1.80 3.45 5.54
C VAL A 48 1.85 2.14 4.76
N MET A 49 2.48 1.10 5.31
CA MET A 49 2.68 -0.20 4.67
C MET A 49 1.94 -1.29 5.43
N LEU A 50 0.87 -1.84 4.84
CA LEU A 50 0.04 -2.89 5.43
C LEU A 50 0.43 -4.26 4.90
N HIS A 51 0.91 -5.13 5.79
CA HIS A 51 1.36 -6.47 5.45
C HIS A 51 0.21 -7.41 5.04
N GLY A 52 0.53 -8.50 4.35
CA GLY A 52 -0.40 -9.57 4.01
C GLY A 52 -0.63 -10.54 5.16
N CYS A 53 -1.52 -11.51 4.96
CA CYS A 53 -1.74 -12.62 5.88
C CYS A 53 -0.42 -13.38 6.13
N ARG A 54 -0.24 -13.91 7.35
CA ARG A 54 0.96 -14.68 7.78
C ARG A 54 2.27 -13.88 7.78
N GLN A 55 2.19 -12.57 7.57
CA GLN A 55 3.31 -11.65 7.71
C GLN A 55 3.20 -10.86 9.02
N ASP A 56 4.26 -10.14 9.32
CA ASP A 56 4.32 -9.12 10.37
C ASP A 56 4.98 -7.84 9.84
N ALA A 57 4.95 -6.79 10.64
CA ALA A 57 5.47 -5.48 10.26
C ALA A 57 6.96 -5.52 9.85
N LYS A 58 7.80 -6.22 10.62
CA LYS A 58 9.25 -6.30 10.37
C LYS A 58 9.57 -7.18 9.16
N GLY A 59 8.92 -8.35 9.06
CA GLY A 59 9.06 -9.24 7.92
C GLY A 59 8.62 -8.58 6.62
N PHE A 60 7.53 -7.82 6.65
CA PHE A 60 7.05 -7.07 5.49
C PHE A 60 8.00 -5.94 5.09
N ALA A 61 8.55 -5.21 6.06
CA ALA A 61 9.56 -4.19 5.79
C ALA A 61 10.82 -4.78 5.13
N ALA A 62 11.28 -5.93 5.63
CA ALA A 62 12.44 -6.62 5.08
C ALA A 62 12.16 -7.15 3.67
N SER A 63 11.02 -7.81 3.44
CA SER A 63 10.67 -8.42 2.15
C SER A 63 10.46 -7.38 1.05
N THR A 64 9.86 -6.23 1.37
CA THR A 64 9.59 -5.16 0.40
C THR A 64 10.79 -4.27 0.12
N ARG A 65 11.77 -4.22 1.01
CA ARG A 65 12.91 -3.28 0.98
C ARG A 65 12.47 -1.80 0.93
N MET A 66 11.26 -1.48 1.39
CA MET A 66 10.73 -0.11 1.35
C MET A 66 11.62 0.86 2.12
N ASN A 67 12.23 0.40 3.23
CA ASN A 67 13.14 1.24 4.01
C ASN A 67 14.40 1.68 3.26
N GLN A 68 14.89 0.86 2.30
CA GLN A 68 16.02 1.27 1.46
C GLN A 68 15.62 2.42 0.52
N ILE A 69 14.39 2.39 0.01
CA ILE A 69 13.84 3.48 -0.78
C ILE A 69 13.63 4.70 0.13
N ALA A 70 13.05 4.50 1.32
CA ALA A 70 12.79 5.56 2.29
C ALA A 70 14.07 6.28 2.76
N ALA A 71 15.15 5.54 3.00
CA ALA A 71 16.44 6.11 3.38
C ALA A 71 17.03 7.01 2.26
N ARG A 72 16.88 6.58 0.99
CA ARG A 72 17.41 7.33 -0.17
C ARG A 72 16.55 8.52 -0.54
N GLU A 73 15.22 8.32 -0.53
CA GLU A 73 14.25 9.31 -1.03
C GLU A 73 13.68 10.19 0.09
N ARG A 74 14.11 9.96 1.34
CA ARG A 74 13.80 10.73 2.55
C ARG A 74 12.29 10.79 2.86
N PHE A 75 11.74 9.68 3.36
CA PHE A 75 10.37 9.60 3.87
C PHE A 75 10.26 8.59 5.02
N PHE A 76 9.27 8.77 5.89
CA PHE A 76 8.93 7.82 6.95
C PHE A 76 8.17 6.62 6.39
N VAL A 77 8.34 5.45 7.01
CA VAL A 77 7.50 4.29 6.71
C VAL A 77 6.88 3.77 7.99
N LEU A 78 5.55 3.81 8.03
CA LEU A 78 4.76 3.27 9.14
C LEU A 78 4.30 1.87 8.79
N TYR A 79 4.56 0.91 9.66
CA TYR A 79 4.16 -0.49 9.55
C TYR A 79 3.22 -0.86 10.69
N PRO A 80 1.90 -0.69 10.55
CA PRO A 80 0.93 -1.24 11.48
C PRO A 80 1.02 -2.77 11.51
N GLN A 81 0.85 -3.35 12.71
CA GLN A 81 0.94 -4.79 12.94
C GLN A 81 -0.42 -5.34 13.33
N GLN A 82 -1.02 -6.19 12.47
CA GLN A 82 -2.26 -6.86 12.79
C GLN A 82 -2.09 -7.83 13.97
N ASP A 83 -3.02 -7.76 14.91
CA ASP A 83 -2.99 -8.63 16.08
C ASP A 83 -3.52 -10.03 15.72
N ARG A 84 -2.79 -11.06 16.12
CA ARG A 84 -3.20 -12.45 15.94
C ARG A 84 -4.41 -12.85 16.81
N LEU A 85 -4.70 -12.10 17.87
CA LEU A 85 -5.95 -12.25 18.63
C LEU A 85 -7.16 -11.74 17.83
N ALA A 86 -6.99 -10.69 17.02
CA ALA A 86 -8.03 -10.20 16.12
C ALA A 86 -8.22 -11.12 14.91
N ASN A 87 -7.12 -11.73 14.43
CA ASN A 87 -7.15 -12.72 13.36
C ASN A 87 -5.98 -13.69 13.51
N PRO A 88 -6.21 -15.02 13.73
CA PRO A 88 -5.14 -15.99 13.99
C PRO A 88 -4.09 -16.10 12.88
N ARG A 89 -4.46 -15.76 11.63
CA ARG A 89 -3.55 -15.72 10.49
C ARG A 89 -2.86 -14.36 10.32
N GLY A 90 -3.13 -13.39 11.20
CA GLY A 90 -2.65 -12.01 11.08
C GLY A 90 -3.18 -11.30 9.83
N CYS A 91 -4.33 -11.72 9.30
CA CYS A 91 -4.97 -11.03 8.17
C CYS A 91 -5.72 -9.81 8.66
N TRP A 92 -5.70 -8.72 7.92
CA TRP A 92 -6.64 -7.62 8.10
C TRP A 92 -8.05 -8.09 7.77
N ASN A 93 -9.04 -7.78 8.64
CA ASN A 93 -10.44 -8.21 8.46
C ASN A 93 -11.22 -7.22 7.57
N TRP A 94 -10.63 -6.79 6.46
CA TRP A 94 -11.14 -5.79 5.51
C TRP A 94 -12.56 -6.07 5.00
N PHE A 95 -12.99 -7.33 5.02
CA PHE A 95 -14.28 -7.81 4.53
C PHE A 95 -15.37 -7.75 5.60
N ASP A 96 -15.03 -7.71 6.88
CA ASP A 96 -15.99 -7.83 8.00
C ASP A 96 -16.64 -6.47 8.32
N ILE A 97 -17.39 -5.98 7.33
CA ILE A 97 -18.07 -4.69 7.38
C ILE A 97 -19.31 -4.76 8.24
N LYS A 98 -20.07 -5.89 8.18
CA LYS A 98 -21.34 -6.05 8.89
C LYS A 98 -21.19 -6.03 10.40
N SER A 99 -20.14 -6.65 10.94
CA SER A 99 -19.83 -6.59 12.38
C SER A 99 -19.20 -5.28 12.82
N GLY A 100 -18.76 -4.45 11.87
CA GLY A 100 -18.00 -3.24 12.13
C GLY A 100 -16.50 -3.46 12.35
N ARG A 101 -16.01 -4.72 12.38
CA ARG A 101 -14.59 -5.04 12.63
C ARG A 101 -13.65 -4.39 11.60
N ALA A 102 -14.01 -4.43 10.32
CA ALA A 102 -13.22 -3.78 9.27
C ALA A 102 -13.02 -2.29 9.55
N TYR A 103 -14.06 -1.61 9.99
CA TYR A 103 -14.01 -0.19 10.33
C TYR A 103 -13.27 0.09 11.64
N GLY A 104 -13.40 -0.82 12.62
CA GLY A 104 -12.62 -0.76 13.86
C GLY A 104 -11.11 -0.86 13.60
N GLU A 105 -10.69 -1.83 12.78
CA GLU A 105 -9.28 -1.96 12.38
C GLU A 105 -8.80 -0.77 11.56
N ALA A 106 -9.63 -0.25 10.65
CA ALA A 106 -9.31 0.97 9.91
C ALA A 106 -9.11 2.17 10.85
N ALA A 107 -9.95 2.32 11.89
CA ALA A 107 -9.80 3.37 12.90
C ALA A 107 -8.50 3.21 13.71
N LEU A 108 -8.12 1.98 14.05
CA LEU A 108 -6.84 1.69 14.73
C LEU A 108 -5.62 2.05 13.85
N VAL A 109 -5.66 1.75 12.55
CA VAL A 109 -4.61 2.17 11.61
C VAL A 109 -4.54 3.70 11.55
N MET A 110 -5.68 4.39 11.50
CA MET A 110 -5.70 5.86 11.50
C MET A 110 -5.19 6.45 12.82
N ALA A 111 -5.45 5.81 13.96
CA ALA A 111 -4.87 6.22 15.24
C ALA A 111 -3.33 6.08 15.24
N ALA A 112 -2.80 4.99 14.66
CA ALA A 112 -1.36 4.82 14.49
C ALA A 112 -0.74 5.90 13.57
N VAL A 113 -1.42 6.25 12.48
CA VAL A 113 -1.03 7.36 11.59
C VAL A 113 -1.01 8.68 12.35
N ALA A 114 -2.07 8.98 13.10
CA ALA A 114 -2.17 10.22 13.87
C ALA A 114 -1.07 10.33 14.94
N GLN A 115 -0.79 9.22 15.66
CA GLN A 115 0.26 9.18 16.67
C GLN A 115 1.66 9.33 16.03
N ALA A 116 1.93 8.65 14.91
CA ALA A 116 3.19 8.81 14.18
C ALA A 116 3.41 10.27 13.73
N CYS A 117 2.37 10.92 13.22
CA CYS A 117 2.41 12.34 12.82
C CYS A 117 2.52 13.31 14.00
N LEU A 118 2.07 12.93 15.20
CA LEU A 118 2.18 13.74 16.40
C LEU A 118 3.59 13.69 16.98
N LEU A 119 4.18 12.49 17.03
CA LEU A 119 5.43 12.23 17.72
C LEU A 119 6.68 12.40 16.83
N ASN A 120 6.50 12.55 15.52
CA ASN A 120 7.60 12.67 14.57
C ASN A 120 7.33 13.81 13.58
N PRO A 121 8.36 14.37 12.95
CA PRO A 121 8.22 15.47 11.99
C PRO A 121 7.74 14.95 10.62
N VAL A 122 6.55 14.33 10.62
CA VAL A 122 5.86 13.88 9.42
C VAL A 122 5.09 15.05 8.81
N ASP A 123 5.19 15.22 7.50
CA ASP A 123 4.30 16.08 6.74
C ASP A 123 2.92 15.43 6.62
N ARG A 124 1.95 15.98 7.36
CA ARG A 124 0.57 15.45 7.43
C ARG A 124 -0.20 15.58 6.13
N GLU A 125 0.25 16.44 5.22
CA GLU A 125 -0.34 16.64 3.90
C GLU A 125 0.28 15.71 2.84
N SER A 126 1.35 14.99 3.19
CA SER A 126 2.07 14.09 2.27
C SER A 126 2.04 12.64 2.79
N LEU A 127 0.83 12.10 2.95
CA LEU A 127 0.60 10.73 3.39
C LEU A 127 0.14 9.85 2.22
N ALA A 128 0.72 8.64 2.11
CA ALA A 128 0.25 7.61 1.20
C ALA A 128 0.10 6.28 1.94
N ILE A 129 -0.68 5.37 1.37
CA ILE A 129 -0.91 4.05 1.94
C ILE A 129 -0.73 2.97 0.88
N ALA A 130 -0.08 1.87 1.25
CA ALA A 130 0.13 0.72 0.38
C ALA A 130 -0.02 -0.58 1.17
N GLY A 131 -0.31 -1.67 0.49
CA GLY A 131 -0.35 -2.98 1.14
C GLY A 131 -0.29 -4.14 0.16
N LEU A 132 -0.10 -5.33 0.73
CA LEU A 132 -0.10 -6.61 0.02
C LEU A 132 -1.33 -7.43 0.43
N SER A 133 -2.04 -8.04 -0.53
CA SER A 133 -3.10 -9.02 -0.25
C SER A 133 -4.19 -8.42 0.66
N ALA A 134 -4.47 -9.00 1.84
CA ALA A 134 -5.39 -8.43 2.83
C ALA A 134 -5.01 -7.00 3.24
N GLY A 135 -3.70 -6.67 3.30
CA GLY A 135 -3.23 -5.31 3.55
C GLY A 135 -3.57 -4.35 2.41
N ALA A 136 -3.52 -4.81 1.16
CA ALA A 136 -3.95 -4.01 0.01
C ALA A 136 -5.46 -3.72 0.04
N SER A 137 -6.26 -4.72 0.40
CA SER A 137 -7.71 -4.56 0.54
C SER A 137 -8.06 -3.60 1.69
N MET A 138 -7.34 -3.68 2.81
CA MET A 138 -7.49 -2.73 3.93
C MET A 138 -7.03 -1.32 3.53
N ALA A 139 -5.96 -1.18 2.73
CA ALA A 139 -5.51 0.12 2.21
C ALA A 139 -6.59 0.76 1.32
N ALA A 140 -7.24 -0.01 0.45
CA ALA A 140 -8.37 0.45 -0.35
C ALA A 140 -9.55 0.90 0.51
N LEU A 141 -9.91 0.12 1.55
CA LEU A 141 -10.97 0.49 2.50
C LEU A 141 -10.64 1.80 3.21
N LEU A 142 -9.40 1.97 3.69
CA LEU A 142 -8.93 3.21 4.33
C LEU A 142 -9.00 4.41 3.39
N ALA A 143 -8.55 4.24 2.14
CA ALA A 143 -8.55 5.30 1.15
C ALA A 143 -9.97 5.77 0.77
N THR A 144 -10.94 4.86 0.73
CA THR A 144 -12.35 5.21 0.44
C THR A 144 -13.07 5.79 1.66
N ARG A 145 -12.71 5.36 2.88
CA ARG A 145 -13.33 5.85 4.12
C ARG A 145 -12.75 7.17 4.61
N TYR A 146 -11.46 7.40 4.39
CA TYR A 146 -10.71 8.60 4.81
C TYR A 146 -10.01 9.27 3.62
N PRO A 147 -10.74 9.64 2.56
CA PRO A 147 -10.14 10.05 1.29
C PRO A 147 -9.27 11.30 1.40
N ALA A 148 -9.61 12.22 2.29
CA ALA A 148 -8.82 13.44 2.53
C ALA A 148 -7.49 13.21 3.25
N ARG A 149 -7.27 11.99 3.81
CA ARG A 149 -6.07 11.70 4.62
C ARG A 149 -4.88 11.23 3.79
N PHE A 150 -5.13 10.69 2.61
CA PHE A 150 -4.09 10.11 1.77
C PHE A 150 -4.05 10.79 0.41
N LYS A 151 -2.85 11.11 -0.06
CA LYS A 151 -2.63 11.65 -1.42
C LYS A 151 -2.51 10.56 -2.48
N ALA A 152 -2.22 9.33 -2.07
CA ALA A 152 -2.13 8.17 -2.96
C ALA A 152 -2.42 6.88 -2.21
N VAL A 153 -2.94 5.89 -2.92
CA VAL A 153 -3.12 4.51 -2.44
C VAL A 153 -2.50 3.53 -3.42
N ALA A 154 -1.85 2.47 -2.92
CA ALA A 154 -1.34 1.39 -3.74
C ALA A 154 -1.83 0.03 -3.23
N MET A 155 -2.42 -0.75 -4.13
CA MET A 155 -2.87 -2.12 -3.90
C MET A 155 -1.95 -3.09 -4.63
N HIS A 156 -1.33 -4.02 -3.91
CA HIS A 156 -0.61 -5.12 -4.50
C HIS A 156 -1.34 -6.44 -4.23
N SER A 157 -1.83 -7.11 -5.28
CA SER A 157 -2.52 -8.43 -5.18
C SER A 157 -3.67 -8.43 -4.17
N GLY A 158 -4.49 -7.39 -4.15
CA GLY A 158 -5.61 -7.22 -3.22
C GLY A 158 -6.97 -7.35 -3.87
N VAL A 159 -8.01 -7.47 -3.04
CA VAL A 159 -9.42 -7.46 -3.41
C VAL A 159 -9.97 -6.04 -3.23
N PRO A 160 -10.73 -5.48 -4.18
CA PRO A 160 -11.28 -4.13 -4.06
C PRO A 160 -12.30 -4.04 -2.91
N ALA A 161 -12.37 -2.86 -2.30
CA ALA A 161 -13.38 -2.58 -1.28
C ALA A 161 -14.80 -2.75 -1.85
N GLY A 162 -15.75 -3.19 -1.02
CA GLY A 162 -17.14 -3.43 -1.43
C GLY A 162 -17.41 -4.78 -2.10
N THR A 163 -16.39 -5.63 -2.30
CA THR A 163 -16.56 -6.94 -2.94
C THR A 163 -17.00 -8.03 -1.97
N ALA A 164 -16.67 -7.90 -0.68
CA ALA A 164 -16.97 -8.91 0.33
C ALA A 164 -17.49 -8.27 1.63
N TYR A 165 -18.29 -9.06 2.39
CA TYR A 165 -18.89 -8.65 3.66
C TYR A 165 -18.92 -9.79 4.70
N SER A 166 -18.27 -10.91 4.41
CA SER A 166 -18.06 -12.06 5.30
C SER A 166 -16.84 -12.87 4.85
N ALA A 167 -16.35 -13.78 5.69
CA ALA A 167 -15.22 -14.66 5.35
C ALA A 167 -15.51 -15.50 4.09
N LEU A 168 -16.73 -16.04 3.95
CA LEU A 168 -17.11 -16.82 2.77
C LEU A 168 -17.09 -15.96 1.50
N THR A 169 -17.70 -14.78 1.56
CA THR A 169 -17.71 -13.87 0.39
C THR A 169 -16.31 -13.32 0.06
N ALA A 170 -15.43 -13.21 1.06
CA ALA A 170 -14.02 -12.86 0.83
C ALA A 170 -13.28 -13.95 0.05
N LEU A 171 -13.50 -15.23 0.39
CA LEU A 171 -12.93 -16.35 -0.36
C LEU A 171 -13.42 -16.39 -1.83
N GLN A 172 -14.73 -16.18 -2.05
CA GLN A 172 -15.29 -16.08 -3.39
C GLN A 172 -14.70 -14.88 -4.15
N ALA A 173 -14.59 -13.73 -3.50
CA ALA A 173 -13.98 -12.53 -4.09
C ALA A 173 -12.52 -12.77 -4.48
N MET A 174 -11.73 -13.42 -3.62
CA MET A 174 -10.33 -13.77 -3.94
C MET A 174 -10.22 -14.61 -5.21
N ARG A 175 -11.18 -15.50 -5.46
CA ARG A 175 -11.26 -16.31 -6.70
C ARG A 175 -11.73 -15.52 -7.92
N GLY A 176 -12.09 -14.24 -7.75
CA GLY A 176 -12.67 -13.42 -8.80
C GLY A 176 -14.13 -13.74 -9.15
N ASP A 177 -14.82 -14.48 -8.29
CA ASP A 177 -16.19 -14.96 -8.54
C ASP A 177 -17.26 -13.95 -8.05
N ARG A 178 -16.86 -12.75 -7.68
CA ARG A 178 -17.77 -11.72 -7.18
C ARG A 178 -17.57 -10.40 -7.90
N ALA A 179 -18.67 -9.82 -8.33
CA ALA A 179 -18.68 -8.43 -8.76
C ALA A 179 -18.53 -7.48 -7.57
N THR A 180 -17.86 -6.36 -7.78
CA THR A 180 -17.83 -5.25 -6.83
C THR A 180 -19.20 -4.59 -6.77
N SER A 181 -19.76 -4.49 -5.58
CA SER A 181 -20.93 -3.64 -5.36
C SER A 181 -20.50 -2.18 -5.28
N PRO A 182 -21.33 -1.24 -5.75
CA PRO A 182 -21.07 0.17 -5.50
C PRO A 182 -20.87 0.39 -4.00
N LEU A 183 -19.81 1.12 -3.64
CA LEU A 183 -19.57 1.49 -2.24
C LEU A 183 -20.64 2.48 -1.81
N HIS A 184 -21.74 1.98 -1.25
CA HIS A 184 -22.77 2.79 -0.59
C HIS A 184 -22.21 3.19 0.78
N GLY A 185 -21.60 4.34 0.86
CA GLY A 185 -21.10 4.91 2.11
C GLY A 185 -21.35 6.41 2.14
N ASN A 186 -21.90 6.87 3.27
CA ASN A 186 -22.33 8.23 3.54
C ASN A 186 -21.43 9.31 2.92
N SER A 187 -22.00 10.08 2.02
CA SER A 187 -21.81 11.52 1.79
C SER A 187 -20.45 12.10 1.39
N MET A 188 -19.43 11.33 1.03
CA MET A 188 -18.29 11.92 0.33
C MET A 188 -18.36 11.52 -1.14
N SER A 189 -18.43 12.48 -2.03
CA SER A 189 -18.38 12.24 -3.48
C SER A 189 -17.20 11.34 -3.82
N SER A 190 -17.45 10.26 -4.55
CA SER A 190 -16.43 9.35 -5.07
C SER A 190 -15.34 10.06 -5.91
N ALA A 191 -15.63 11.28 -6.37
CA ALA A 191 -14.69 12.17 -7.04
C ALA A 191 -13.51 12.63 -6.16
N SER A 192 -13.56 12.38 -4.84
CA SER A 192 -12.52 12.79 -3.88
C SER A 192 -11.54 11.68 -3.48
N TRP A 193 -11.68 10.45 -4.01
CA TRP A 193 -10.75 9.39 -3.65
C TRP A 193 -9.33 9.67 -4.14
N PRO A 194 -8.30 9.34 -3.34
CA PRO A 194 -6.92 9.51 -3.77
C PRO A 194 -6.61 8.62 -4.98
N PRO A 195 -5.71 9.03 -5.88
CA PRO A 195 -5.29 8.22 -7.00
C PRO A 195 -4.80 6.83 -6.56
N LEU A 196 -5.16 5.80 -7.34
CA LEU A 196 -4.88 4.40 -7.08
C LEU A 196 -3.77 3.86 -7.99
N LEU A 197 -2.78 3.17 -7.42
CA LEU A 197 -1.88 2.27 -8.13
C LEU A 197 -2.28 0.83 -7.80
N VAL A 198 -2.57 0.02 -8.81
CA VAL A 198 -2.75 -1.42 -8.67
C VAL A 198 -1.55 -2.14 -9.30
N ILE A 199 -0.95 -3.07 -8.56
CA ILE A 199 0.07 -3.99 -9.07
C ILE A 199 -0.47 -5.40 -8.83
N HIS A 200 -0.55 -6.23 -9.88
CA HIS A 200 -1.09 -7.58 -9.77
C HIS A 200 -0.36 -8.55 -10.71
N GLY A 201 -0.06 -9.74 -10.20
CA GLY A 201 0.55 -10.79 -10.99
C GLY A 201 -0.46 -11.54 -11.86
N LEU A 202 -0.11 -11.81 -13.12
CA LEU A 202 -1.00 -12.56 -14.03
C LEU A 202 -1.13 -14.04 -13.67
N VAL A 203 -0.18 -14.59 -12.89
CA VAL A 203 -0.21 -15.98 -12.43
C VAL A 203 -0.47 -16.10 -10.92
N ASP A 204 -1.09 -15.09 -10.33
CA ASP A 204 -1.51 -15.10 -8.93
C ASP A 204 -2.66 -16.10 -8.73
N THR A 205 -2.36 -17.19 -8.03
CA THR A 205 -3.32 -18.28 -7.73
C THR A 205 -4.03 -18.12 -6.39
N VAL A 206 -3.69 -17.08 -5.61
CA VAL A 206 -4.29 -16.79 -4.29
C VAL A 206 -5.37 -15.72 -4.41
N VAL A 207 -5.06 -14.64 -5.10
CA VAL A 207 -6.00 -13.56 -5.43
C VAL A 207 -6.00 -13.39 -6.94
N ASP A 208 -7.07 -13.79 -7.57
CA ASP A 208 -7.21 -13.71 -9.03
C ASP A 208 -7.01 -12.29 -9.55
N VAL A 209 -6.29 -12.15 -10.66
CA VAL A 209 -5.96 -10.85 -11.30
C VAL A 209 -7.19 -10.03 -11.65
N ARG A 210 -8.36 -10.66 -11.84
CA ARG A 210 -9.64 -9.97 -12.02
C ARG A 210 -9.93 -8.98 -10.90
N ASN A 211 -9.46 -9.23 -9.67
CA ASN A 211 -9.59 -8.29 -8.55
C ASN A 211 -8.79 -7.00 -8.77
N GLY A 212 -7.58 -7.10 -9.32
CA GLY A 212 -6.78 -5.93 -9.67
C GLY A 212 -7.45 -5.06 -10.74
N ARG A 213 -7.98 -5.71 -11.78
CA ARG A 213 -8.76 -5.05 -12.84
C ARG A 213 -10.01 -4.37 -12.28
N ALA A 214 -10.76 -5.10 -11.44
CA ALA A 214 -11.95 -4.57 -10.79
C ALA A 214 -11.64 -3.37 -9.89
N ALA A 215 -10.54 -3.39 -9.12
CA ALA A 215 -10.12 -2.25 -8.30
C ALA A 215 -9.88 -0.98 -9.14
N ALA A 216 -9.13 -1.11 -10.24
CA ALA A 216 -8.88 0.01 -11.15
C ALA A 216 -10.17 0.53 -11.80
N GLN A 217 -11.08 -0.37 -12.20
CA GLN A 217 -12.38 -0.03 -12.80
C GLN A 217 -13.30 0.70 -11.81
N VAL A 218 -13.34 0.26 -10.55
CA VAL A 218 -14.14 0.92 -9.49
C VAL A 218 -13.67 2.37 -9.29
N TRP A 219 -12.35 2.60 -9.22
CA TRP A 219 -11.80 3.96 -9.13
C TRP A 219 -12.09 4.78 -10.37
N ALA A 220 -11.94 4.18 -11.56
CA ALA A 220 -12.24 4.84 -12.82
C ALA A 220 -13.72 5.24 -12.93
N ALA A 221 -14.62 4.31 -12.62
CA ALA A 221 -16.06 4.56 -12.64
C ALA A 221 -16.47 5.67 -11.67
N ALA A 222 -15.94 5.60 -10.44
CA ALA A 222 -16.19 6.60 -9.39
C ALA A 222 -15.80 8.03 -9.82
N ALA A 223 -14.72 8.16 -10.59
CA ALA A 223 -14.22 9.45 -11.08
C ALA A 223 -14.70 9.80 -12.51
N GLY A 224 -15.46 8.95 -13.18
CA GLY A 224 -15.81 9.15 -14.60
C GLY A 224 -14.58 9.13 -15.53
N ALA A 225 -13.55 8.33 -15.17
CA ALA A 225 -12.32 8.22 -15.93
C ALA A 225 -12.41 7.14 -17.02
N ARG A 226 -11.60 7.30 -18.06
CA ARG A 226 -11.49 6.35 -19.16
C ARG A 226 -10.10 5.72 -19.20
N ALA A 227 -10.03 4.44 -19.57
CA ALA A 227 -8.78 3.75 -19.80
C ALA A 227 -8.05 4.32 -21.03
N THR A 228 -6.74 4.46 -20.90
CA THR A 228 -5.85 4.70 -22.06
C THR A 228 -5.50 3.36 -22.72
N ALA A 229 -4.93 3.41 -23.92
CA ALA A 229 -4.31 2.22 -24.49
C ALA A 229 -3.24 1.67 -23.53
N PRO A 230 -3.22 0.34 -23.28
CA PRO A 230 -2.21 -0.28 -22.44
C PRO A 230 -0.82 -0.16 -23.10
N ARG A 231 0.21 -0.06 -22.28
CA ARG A 231 1.61 -0.04 -22.74
C ARG A 231 2.40 -1.15 -22.07
N ASN A 232 3.24 -1.81 -22.84
CA ASN A 232 4.17 -2.80 -22.32
C ASN A 232 5.41 -2.10 -21.75
N VAL A 233 5.83 -2.51 -20.57
CA VAL A 233 6.99 -1.97 -19.87
C VAL A 233 7.83 -3.13 -19.34
N GLN A 234 9.11 -3.15 -19.72
CA GLN A 234 10.08 -4.07 -19.14
C GLN A 234 11.36 -3.32 -18.78
N ARG A 235 11.93 -3.58 -17.63
CA ARG A 235 13.18 -2.98 -17.16
C ARG A 235 14.24 -4.04 -16.94
N GLY A 236 15.20 -4.08 -17.83
CA GLY A 236 16.28 -5.08 -17.83
C GLY A 236 15.70 -6.51 -17.93
N LYS A 237 16.16 -7.41 -17.07
CA LYS A 237 15.74 -8.82 -17.04
C LYS A 237 14.51 -9.10 -16.16
N ARG A 238 13.84 -8.06 -15.65
CA ARG A 238 12.64 -8.23 -14.81
C ARG A 238 11.46 -8.65 -15.66
N TYR A 239 10.46 -9.25 -15.01
CA TYR A 239 9.22 -9.61 -15.68
C TYR A 239 8.63 -8.39 -16.41
N PRO A 240 8.14 -8.57 -17.65
CA PRO A 240 7.39 -7.54 -18.33
C PRO A 240 6.07 -7.27 -17.60
N MET A 241 5.55 -6.07 -17.79
CA MET A 241 4.23 -5.70 -17.27
C MET A 241 3.47 -4.90 -18.31
N GLN A 242 2.17 -5.10 -18.33
CA GLN A 242 1.24 -4.25 -19.05
C GLN A 242 0.71 -3.18 -18.10
N VAL A 243 0.78 -1.91 -18.52
CA VAL A 243 0.34 -0.78 -17.69
C VAL A 243 -0.76 -0.02 -18.41
N THR A 244 -1.91 0.10 -17.74
CA THR A 244 -3.07 0.88 -18.18
C THR A 244 -3.33 2.02 -17.22
N ASP A 245 -3.36 3.25 -17.72
CA ASP A 245 -3.77 4.41 -16.94
C ASP A 245 -5.25 4.71 -17.17
N PHE A 246 -5.97 5.08 -16.13
CA PHE A 246 -7.34 5.57 -16.20
C PHE A 246 -7.32 7.07 -15.92
N LYS A 247 -7.81 7.85 -16.88
CA LYS A 247 -7.70 9.31 -16.84
C LYS A 247 -9.06 10.00 -16.91
N GLN A 248 -9.17 11.08 -16.15
CA GLN A 248 -10.25 12.05 -16.23
C GLN A 248 -9.66 13.44 -16.47
N ARG A 249 -10.05 14.11 -17.55
CA ARG A 249 -9.56 15.44 -17.92
C ARG A 249 -8.02 15.56 -17.83
N GLY A 250 -7.31 14.56 -18.36
CA GLY A 250 -5.84 14.50 -18.36
C GLY A 250 -5.18 14.06 -17.04
N ARG A 251 -5.92 14.00 -15.93
CA ARG A 251 -5.42 13.53 -14.63
C ARG A 251 -5.58 12.02 -14.49
N THR A 252 -4.51 11.32 -14.10
CA THR A 252 -4.56 9.90 -13.79
C THR A 252 -5.25 9.71 -12.44
N VAL A 253 -6.33 8.92 -12.41
CA VAL A 253 -7.07 8.54 -11.19
C VAL A 253 -6.78 7.11 -10.76
N ALA A 254 -6.43 6.24 -11.70
CA ALA A 254 -5.93 4.90 -11.41
C ALA A 254 -4.88 4.48 -12.43
N THR A 255 -3.93 3.66 -12.00
CA THR A 255 -2.97 2.96 -12.84
C THR A 255 -3.01 1.48 -12.48
N LEU A 256 -3.23 0.61 -13.47
CA LEU A 256 -3.16 -0.84 -13.34
C LEU A 256 -1.86 -1.34 -13.97
N ALA A 257 -1.05 -2.05 -13.20
CA ALA A 257 0.16 -2.73 -13.65
C ALA A 257 -0.02 -4.24 -13.47
N GLU A 258 -0.21 -4.95 -14.56
CA GLU A 258 -0.35 -6.40 -14.63
C GLU A 258 1.00 -7.00 -14.98
N VAL A 259 1.57 -7.81 -14.08
CA VAL A 259 2.94 -8.31 -14.18
C VAL A 259 2.92 -9.77 -14.64
N GLU A 260 3.54 -10.03 -15.80
CA GLU A 260 3.71 -11.36 -16.34
C GLU A 260 4.62 -12.23 -15.44
N GLY A 261 4.28 -13.51 -15.27
CA GLY A 261 5.07 -14.45 -14.46
C GLY A 261 5.06 -14.22 -12.96
N LEU A 262 4.44 -13.15 -12.46
CA LEU A 262 4.36 -12.86 -11.03
C LEU A 262 3.19 -13.62 -10.41
N GLY A 263 3.48 -14.36 -9.33
CA GLY A 263 2.48 -14.99 -8.46
C GLY A 263 2.01 -14.06 -7.34
N HIS A 264 1.51 -14.66 -6.23
CA HIS A 264 1.07 -13.92 -5.04
C HIS A 264 2.25 -13.48 -4.17
N ALA A 265 3.01 -12.49 -4.64
CA ALA A 265 4.22 -12.02 -3.98
C ALA A 265 4.44 -10.53 -4.22
N TRP A 266 5.17 -9.84 -3.32
CA TRP A 266 5.61 -8.46 -3.52
C TRP A 266 6.60 -8.41 -4.68
N SER A 267 6.23 -7.78 -5.75
CA SER A 267 7.03 -7.64 -6.96
C SER A 267 8.34 -6.88 -6.70
N GLY A 268 9.46 -7.45 -7.13
CA GLY A 268 10.80 -6.92 -6.84
C GLY A 268 11.23 -7.06 -5.37
N GLY A 269 10.52 -7.89 -4.59
CA GLY A 269 10.85 -8.18 -3.20
C GLY A 269 12.08 -9.05 -3.01
N VAL A 270 12.41 -9.37 -1.77
CA VAL A 270 13.54 -10.25 -1.42
C VAL A 270 13.14 -11.70 -1.69
N ALA A 271 13.89 -12.41 -2.55
CA ALA A 271 13.57 -13.78 -2.98
C ALA A 271 13.53 -14.80 -1.82
N THR A 272 14.33 -14.60 -0.79
CA THR A 272 14.39 -15.48 0.39
C THR A 272 13.33 -15.16 1.44
N ALA A 273 12.60 -14.04 1.28
CA ALA A 273 11.54 -13.65 2.20
C ALA A 273 10.20 -14.23 1.73
N PRO A 274 9.33 -14.68 2.67
CA PRO A 274 7.98 -15.09 2.32
C PRO A 274 7.24 -13.99 1.53
N PHE A 275 6.56 -14.39 0.46
CA PHE A 275 5.82 -13.48 -0.42
C PHE A 275 6.69 -12.38 -1.06
N GLY A 276 7.96 -12.67 -1.36
CA GLY A 276 8.85 -11.81 -2.13
C GLY A 276 9.22 -12.46 -3.46
N ASP A 277 9.16 -11.70 -4.56
CA ASP A 277 9.62 -12.14 -5.89
C ASP A 277 10.61 -11.13 -6.44
N ALA A 278 11.89 -11.53 -6.52
CA ALA A 278 12.98 -10.65 -6.97
C ALA A 278 12.97 -10.39 -8.48
N GLN A 279 12.27 -11.23 -9.27
CA GLN A 279 12.24 -11.11 -10.72
C GLN A 279 11.20 -10.09 -11.21
N GLY A 280 10.19 -9.79 -10.38
CA GLY A 280 9.19 -8.79 -10.71
C GLY A 280 9.75 -7.36 -10.77
N PRO A 281 9.04 -6.42 -11.40
CA PRO A 281 9.31 -4.98 -11.30
C PRO A 281 9.37 -4.52 -9.84
N ASP A 282 10.20 -3.52 -9.53
CA ASP A 282 10.37 -3.02 -8.16
C ASP A 282 9.11 -2.26 -7.69
N ALA A 283 8.19 -2.97 -7.03
CA ALA A 283 6.93 -2.42 -6.54
C ALA A 283 7.16 -1.29 -5.52
N SER A 284 8.20 -1.38 -4.69
CA SER A 284 8.51 -0.33 -3.71
C SER A 284 8.88 0.99 -4.38
N ARG A 285 9.68 0.94 -5.46
CA ARG A 285 9.95 2.13 -6.29
C ARG A 285 8.72 2.61 -7.04
N MET A 286 7.86 1.70 -7.50
CA MET A 286 6.61 2.07 -8.17
C MET A 286 5.68 2.80 -7.20
N VAL A 287 5.50 2.29 -5.98
CA VAL A 287 4.69 2.91 -4.92
C VAL A 287 5.22 4.29 -4.57
N TRP A 288 6.53 4.41 -4.30
CA TRP A 288 7.14 5.71 -4.02
C TRP A 288 6.98 6.69 -5.19
N GLY A 289 7.36 6.27 -6.40
CA GLY A 289 7.27 7.14 -7.58
C GLY A 289 5.85 7.58 -7.91
N PHE A 290 4.84 6.76 -7.58
CA PHE A 290 3.43 7.12 -7.71
C PHE A 290 3.01 8.13 -6.63
N ALA A 291 3.34 7.87 -5.36
CA ALA A 291 3.01 8.74 -4.24
C ALA A 291 3.69 10.11 -4.33
N ALA A 292 4.99 10.14 -4.64
CA ALA A 292 5.78 11.37 -4.74
C ALA A 292 5.24 12.36 -5.79
N LYS A 293 4.64 11.85 -6.88
CA LYS A 293 3.95 12.69 -7.87
C LYS A 293 2.69 13.36 -7.31
N GLN A 294 2.04 12.78 -6.32
CA GLN A 294 0.84 13.33 -5.71
C GLN A 294 1.17 14.31 -4.58
N PHE A 295 2.30 14.14 -3.91
CA PHE A 295 2.77 15.05 -2.86
C PHE A 295 3.19 16.44 -3.39
N ARG A 296 3.53 16.52 -4.67
CA ARG A 296 3.95 17.77 -5.35
C ARG A 296 2.78 18.59 -5.90
N LYS A 297 1.56 18.11 -5.77
CA LYS A 297 0.33 18.77 -6.23
C LYS A 297 -0.39 19.47 -5.08
#